data_a0f5f5f93d18d1e40e9a494c4554a73b
#
_entry.id   a0f5f5f93d18d1e40e9a494c4554a73b
#
_cell.length_a   1.000
_cell.length_b   1.000
_cell.length_c   1.000
_cell.angle_alpha   90.00
_cell.angle_beta   90.00
_cell.angle_gamma   90.00
#
_symmetry.space_group_name_H-M   'P 1'
#
loop_
_entity.id
_entity.type
_entity.pdbx_description
1 polymer ?
#
loop_
_entity_poly.entity_id
_entity_poly.type
_entity_poly.pdbx_seq_one_letter_code
_entity_poly.pdbx_strand_id
1 'polypeptide(L)'
;MKKIHGKMMKGITARSLMMLLTLAGSNYCHAQQATPGKGAKQQAAAMQQATIVVSNPTSTPRTELISLSMSEVKAKLGNATPKKGEAYIVKNKRGQQIGSQITHDGLLLIDASVRPHGSATYYVSIGKPYQQKVYATGALYKIRKDDIAWENDRCAYRVYGPALQRTGERSFGTDVWVKNTPDTVVYERYVKDMNGNIKGDKIDAKVRALQKQEKVEKNTA
;
A
#
# COMPACT_ATOMS: atom_id res chain seq x y z
N MET A 1 25.48 20.31 37.60
CA MET A 1 24.98 19.15 36.84
C MET A 1 23.65 18.71 37.42
N LYS A 2 22.53 19.08 36.81
CA LYS A 2 21.18 18.64 37.20
C LYS A 2 20.74 17.56 36.20
N LYS A 3 20.58 16.31 36.67
CA LYS A 3 19.99 15.20 35.90
C LYS A 3 18.49 15.47 35.72
N ILE A 4 18.05 15.60 34.47
CA ILE A 4 16.63 15.63 34.12
C ILE A 4 16.20 14.17 33.89
N HIS A 5 15.39 13.64 34.79
CA HIS A 5 14.74 12.34 34.62
C HIS A 5 13.56 12.52 33.68
N GLY A 6 13.69 12.03 32.46
CA GLY A 6 12.59 11.91 31.51
C GLY A 6 11.59 10.86 32.01
N LYS A 7 10.40 11.30 32.37
CA LYS A 7 9.27 10.45 32.73
C LYS A 7 8.76 9.78 31.45
N MET A 8 9.01 8.49 31.30
CA MET A 8 8.53 7.67 30.21
C MET A 8 7.00 7.66 30.26
N MET A 9 6.35 8.28 29.30
CA MET A 9 4.91 8.18 29.12
C MET A 9 4.59 6.73 28.76
N LYS A 10 3.88 6.06 29.67
CA LYS A 10 3.33 4.73 29.47
C LYS A 10 2.37 4.79 28.28
N GLY A 11 2.61 3.93 27.31
CA GLY A 11 1.88 3.88 26.06
C GLY A 11 0.38 3.80 26.27
N ILE A 12 -0.32 4.54 25.45
CA ILE A 12 -1.75 4.39 25.23
C ILE A 12 -1.94 3.01 24.63
N THR A 13 -2.49 2.10 25.43
CA THR A 13 -2.90 0.79 24.93
C THR A 13 -3.98 1.00 23.89
N ALA A 14 -3.62 0.78 22.62
CA ALA A 14 -4.57 0.68 21.54
C ALA A 14 -5.55 -0.46 21.90
N ARG A 15 -6.81 -0.11 22.19
CA ARG A 15 -7.87 -1.10 22.37
C ARG A 15 -8.09 -1.72 21.00
N SER A 16 -7.59 -2.93 20.85
CA SER A 16 -7.64 -3.76 19.64
C SER A 16 -9.04 -3.79 19.05
N LEU A 17 -9.12 -3.50 17.77
CA LEU A 17 -10.26 -3.83 16.94
C LEU A 17 -10.38 -5.35 16.92
N MET A 18 -11.43 -5.89 17.57
CA MET A 18 -11.62 -7.33 17.72
C MET A 18 -12.00 -7.92 16.35
N MET A 19 -11.12 -8.75 15.81
CA MET A 19 -11.33 -9.47 14.57
C MET A 19 -12.04 -10.79 14.86
N LEU A 20 -13.30 -10.89 14.50
CA LEU A 20 -14.03 -12.16 14.54
C LEU A 20 -13.98 -12.82 13.16
N LEU A 21 -13.24 -13.91 13.06
CA LEU A 21 -13.13 -14.71 11.84
C LEU A 21 -14.26 -15.75 11.85
N THR A 22 -15.38 -15.47 11.18
CA THR A 22 -16.45 -16.48 11.04
C THR A 22 -16.20 -17.39 9.85
N LEU A 23 -16.16 -18.66 10.12
CA LEU A 23 -16.18 -19.75 9.14
C LEU A 23 -17.61 -19.87 8.60
N ALA A 24 -17.89 -19.34 7.43
CA ALA A 24 -19.11 -19.69 6.71
C ALA A 24 -18.89 -21.05 6.04
N GLY A 25 -19.53 -22.07 6.59
CA GLY A 25 -19.54 -23.43 6.06
C GLY A 25 -20.25 -23.49 4.71
N SER A 26 -19.67 -24.24 3.80
CA SER A 26 -20.24 -24.56 2.51
C SER A 26 -21.53 -25.38 2.70
N ASN A 27 -22.68 -24.88 2.27
CA ASN A 27 -23.89 -25.67 2.16
C ASN A 27 -23.73 -26.65 1.00
N TYR A 28 -23.58 -27.93 1.33
CA TYR A 28 -23.76 -29.02 0.38
C TYR A 28 -25.25 -29.13 0.01
N CYS A 29 -25.61 -28.70 -1.17
CA CYS A 29 -26.88 -29.06 -1.79
C CYS A 29 -26.74 -30.47 -2.36
N HIS A 30 -27.56 -31.39 -1.87
CA HIS A 30 -27.78 -32.74 -2.43
C HIS A 30 -28.44 -32.57 -3.82
N ALA A 31 -27.74 -32.88 -4.89
CA ALA A 31 -28.32 -32.92 -6.21
C ALA A 31 -28.84 -34.31 -6.53
N GLN A 32 -30.14 -34.41 -6.78
CA GLN A 32 -30.78 -35.57 -7.41
C GLN A 32 -30.28 -35.74 -8.85
N GLN A 33 -29.97 -36.97 -9.22
CA GLN A 33 -29.55 -37.36 -10.57
C GLN A 33 -30.67 -37.05 -11.60
N ALA A 34 -30.37 -36.22 -12.57
CA ALA A 34 -31.10 -36.06 -13.83
C ALA A 34 -30.16 -36.35 -14.98
N THR A 35 -30.65 -37.15 -15.95
CA THR A 35 -30.01 -37.64 -17.15
C THR A 35 -29.46 -36.55 -18.09
N PRO A 36 -28.43 -36.85 -18.96
CA PRO A 36 -27.62 -35.84 -19.62
C PRO A 36 -28.32 -35.28 -20.87
N GLY A 37 -28.74 -34.03 -20.78
CA GLY A 37 -29.09 -33.18 -21.91
C GLY A 37 -27.85 -32.41 -22.40
N LYS A 38 -27.54 -32.54 -23.71
CA LYS A 38 -26.47 -31.80 -24.38
C LYS A 38 -26.68 -30.29 -24.26
N GLY A 39 -25.79 -29.62 -23.53
CA GLY A 39 -25.77 -28.19 -23.36
C GLY A 39 -24.70 -27.83 -22.32
N ALA A 40 -23.42 -27.90 -22.69
CA ALA A 40 -22.32 -27.49 -21.85
C ALA A 40 -22.39 -25.97 -21.65
N LYS A 41 -23.21 -25.49 -20.71
CA LYS A 41 -23.02 -24.18 -20.12
C LYS A 41 -21.78 -24.28 -19.24
N GLN A 42 -20.72 -23.57 -19.64
CA GLN A 42 -19.56 -23.35 -18.82
C GLN A 42 -20.02 -22.89 -17.44
N GLN A 43 -19.90 -23.78 -16.45
CA GLN A 43 -19.99 -23.39 -15.05
C GLN A 43 -18.86 -22.40 -14.82
N ALA A 44 -19.22 -21.12 -14.68
CA ALA A 44 -18.29 -20.11 -14.22
C ALA A 44 -17.72 -20.61 -12.89
N ALA A 45 -16.45 -20.95 -12.87
CA ALA A 45 -15.75 -21.38 -11.67
C ALA A 45 -16.03 -20.32 -10.60
N ALA A 46 -16.67 -20.71 -9.51
CA ALA A 46 -16.96 -19.80 -8.39
C ALA A 46 -15.63 -19.20 -7.97
N MET A 47 -15.46 -17.89 -8.21
CA MET A 47 -14.23 -17.19 -7.85
C MET A 47 -14.04 -17.34 -6.34
N GLN A 48 -13.00 -18.07 -5.95
CA GLN A 48 -12.67 -18.22 -4.54
C GLN A 48 -12.43 -16.85 -3.93
N GLN A 49 -13.11 -16.53 -2.85
CA GLN A 49 -12.95 -15.29 -2.12
C GLN A 49 -12.79 -15.54 -0.63
N ALA A 50 -11.93 -14.77 0.03
CA ALA A 50 -11.80 -14.75 1.47
C ALA A 50 -12.65 -13.60 2.02
N THR A 51 -13.52 -13.89 2.98
CA THR A 51 -14.37 -12.91 3.65
C THR A 51 -13.70 -12.43 4.94
N ILE A 52 -13.67 -11.12 5.13
CA ILE A 52 -13.11 -10.45 6.30
C ILE A 52 -14.20 -9.60 6.92
N VAL A 53 -14.47 -9.80 8.20
CA VAL A 53 -15.41 -8.98 8.96
C VAL A 53 -14.64 -8.17 9.99
N VAL A 54 -14.79 -6.85 9.93
CA VAL A 54 -14.17 -5.90 10.85
C VAL A 54 -15.24 -5.25 11.69
N SER A 55 -15.12 -5.32 13.01
CA SER A 55 -16.10 -4.78 13.96
C SER A 55 -15.54 -3.61 14.73
N ASN A 56 -16.35 -2.58 14.92
CA ASN A 56 -16.04 -1.40 15.72
C ASN A 56 -16.94 -1.39 16.97
N PRO A 57 -16.41 -1.72 18.15
CA PRO A 57 -17.19 -1.72 19.39
C PRO A 57 -17.36 -0.34 20.02
N THR A 58 -16.74 0.71 19.45
CA THR A 58 -16.76 2.05 20.01
C THR A 58 -17.97 2.87 19.54
N SER A 59 -18.28 3.94 20.26
CA SER A 59 -19.35 4.87 19.93
C SER A 59 -18.97 5.91 18.84
N THR A 60 -17.73 5.88 18.35
CA THR A 60 -17.25 6.78 17.29
C THR A 60 -16.96 6.01 16.00
N PRO A 61 -17.16 6.61 14.81
CA PRO A 61 -16.75 5.98 13.56
C PRO A 61 -15.22 5.85 13.53
N ARG A 62 -14.73 4.74 12.96
CA ARG A 62 -13.29 4.49 12.84
C ARG A 62 -12.92 4.19 11.40
N THR A 63 -11.85 4.82 10.95
CA THR A 63 -11.15 4.46 9.71
C THR A 63 -9.72 4.14 10.11
N GLU A 64 -9.33 2.87 9.94
CA GLU A 64 -8.04 2.38 10.38
C GLU A 64 -7.45 1.40 9.38
N LEU A 65 -6.13 1.37 9.34
CA LEU A 65 -5.41 0.37 8.59
C LEU A 65 -5.40 -0.93 9.39
N ILE A 66 -6.05 -1.97 8.85
CA ILE A 66 -6.00 -3.32 9.40
C ILE A 66 -4.98 -4.16 8.65
N SER A 67 -4.33 -5.08 9.33
CA SER A 67 -3.34 -5.99 8.77
C SER A 67 -3.79 -7.44 8.92
N LEU A 68 -3.56 -8.23 7.87
CA LEU A 68 -3.89 -9.66 7.80
C LEU A 68 -2.68 -10.42 7.29
N SER A 69 -2.45 -11.62 7.82
CA SER A 69 -1.42 -12.50 7.27
C SER A 69 -1.77 -12.94 5.85
N MET A 70 -0.87 -12.71 4.89
CA MET A 70 -1.04 -13.21 3.53
C MET A 70 -1.07 -14.74 3.44
N SER A 71 -0.42 -15.44 4.37
CA SER A 71 -0.50 -16.89 4.44
C SER A 71 -1.92 -17.37 4.74
N GLU A 72 -2.62 -16.74 5.69
CA GLU A 72 -4.01 -17.03 6.01
C GLU A 72 -4.96 -16.67 4.86
N VAL A 73 -4.74 -15.52 4.22
CA VAL A 73 -5.51 -15.10 3.05
C VAL A 73 -5.36 -16.09 1.91
N LYS A 74 -4.12 -16.49 1.58
CA LYS A 74 -3.84 -17.50 0.54
C LYS A 74 -4.48 -18.84 0.86
N ALA A 75 -4.39 -19.33 2.09
CA ALA A 75 -5.03 -20.57 2.50
C ALA A 75 -6.55 -20.56 2.27
N LYS A 76 -7.22 -19.44 2.58
CA LYS A 76 -8.65 -19.23 2.30
C LYS A 76 -8.99 -19.17 0.82
N LEU A 77 -8.04 -18.75 -0.01
CA LEU A 77 -8.17 -18.73 -1.48
C LEU A 77 -7.68 -20.03 -2.14
N GLY A 78 -7.56 -21.14 -1.37
CA GLY A 78 -7.07 -22.41 -1.89
C GLY A 78 -5.64 -22.34 -2.42
N ASN A 79 -4.81 -21.47 -1.86
CA ASN A 79 -3.44 -21.18 -2.29
C ASN A 79 -3.33 -20.70 -3.74
N ALA A 80 -4.40 -20.15 -4.30
CA ALA A 80 -4.39 -19.57 -5.63
C ALA A 80 -3.45 -18.35 -5.68
N THR A 81 -2.74 -18.20 -6.80
CA THR A 81 -1.82 -17.09 -7.04
C THR A 81 -2.27 -16.24 -8.23
N PRO A 82 -2.11 -14.92 -8.18
CA PRO A 82 -2.42 -14.04 -9.31
C PRO A 82 -1.59 -14.38 -10.55
N LYS A 83 -2.21 -14.34 -11.72
CA LYS A 83 -1.53 -14.43 -13.02
C LYS A 83 -0.99 -13.07 -13.44
N LYS A 84 -0.25 -13.03 -14.54
CA LYS A 84 0.24 -11.77 -15.10
C LYS A 84 -0.91 -10.78 -15.34
N GLY A 85 -0.82 -9.58 -14.74
CA GLY A 85 -1.85 -8.54 -14.81
C GLY A 85 -2.98 -8.68 -13.79
N GLU A 86 -2.93 -9.68 -12.92
CA GLU A 86 -3.83 -9.84 -11.78
C GLU A 86 -3.10 -9.53 -10.48
N ALA A 87 -3.88 -9.26 -9.44
CA ALA A 87 -3.39 -9.08 -8.07
C ALA A 87 -4.42 -9.61 -7.06
N TYR A 88 -4.03 -9.71 -5.79
CA TYR A 88 -4.99 -9.82 -4.72
C TYR A 88 -5.69 -8.46 -4.58
N ILE A 89 -6.99 -8.44 -4.79
CA ILE A 89 -7.82 -7.24 -4.72
C ILE A 89 -8.78 -7.35 -3.54
N VAL A 90 -9.07 -6.21 -2.93
CA VAL A 90 -10.02 -6.13 -1.82
C VAL A 90 -11.23 -5.34 -2.27
N LYS A 91 -12.43 -5.88 -2.02
CA LYS A 91 -13.69 -5.22 -2.32
C LYS A 91 -14.53 -5.05 -1.05
N ASN A 92 -15.26 -3.96 -0.98
CA ASN A 92 -16.28 -3.76 0.03
C ASN A 92 -17.58 -4.54 -0.33
N LYS A 93 -18.57 -4.50 0.55
CA LYS A 93 -19.88 -5.15 0.33
C LYS A 93 -20.61 -4.65 -0.93
N ARG A 94 -20.28 -3.46 -1.44
CA ARG A 94 -20.86 -2.90 -2.67
C ARG A 94 -20.11 -3.34 -3.94
N GLY A 95 -19.10 -4.18 -3.83
CA GLY A 95 -18.26 -4.63 -4.93
C GLY A 95 -17.19 -3.63 -5.38
N GLN A 96 -17.07 -2.48 -4.72
CA GLN A 96 -16.06 -1.48 -5.03
C GLN A 96 -14.69 -1.94 -4.50
N GLN A 97 -13.65 -1.84 -5.32
CA GLN A 97 -12.28 -2.09 -4.85
C GLN A 97 -11.88 -0.96 -3.91
N ILE A 98 -11.25 -1.33 -2.81
CA ILE A 98 -10.71 -0.40 -1.80
C ILE A 98 -9.18 -0.46 -1.81
N GLY A 99 -8.56 0.57 -1.23
CA GLY A 99 -7.11 0.64 -1.07
C GLY A 99 -6.59 -0.53 -0.26
N SER A 100 -5.60 -1.21 -0.80
CA SER A 100 -4.91 -2.31 -0.12
C SER A 100 -3.47 -2.42 -0.61
N GLN A 101 -2.60 -2.94 0.25
CA GLN A 101 -1.18 -3.12 -0.06
C GLN A 101 -0.68 -4.39 0.59
N ILE A 102 0.19 -5.11 -0.10
CA ILE A 102 0.94 -6.22 0.49
C ILE A 102 2.32 -5.69 0.87
N THR A 103 2.70 -5.90 2.13
CA THR A 103 4.00 -5.48 2.65
C THR A 103 5.08 -6.52 2.37
N HIS A 104 6.35 -6.14 2.49
CA HIS A 104 7.48 -7.05 2.27
C HIS A 104 7.53 -8.21 3.29
N ASP A 105 7.01 -8.00 4.49
CA ASP A 105 6.88 -9.00 5.55
C ASP A 105 5.61 -9.87 5.44
N GLY A 106 4.88 -9.74 4.32
CA GLY A 106 3.78 -10.64 3.98
C GLY A 106 2.46 -10.32 4.69
N LEU A 107 2.20 -9.06 4.98
CA LEU A 107 0.92 -8.61 5.48
C LEU A 107 0.08 -7.98 4.37
N LEU A 108 -1.21 -8.27 4.32
CA LEU A 108 -2.20 -7.52 3.54
C LEU A 108 -2.75 -6.39 4.40
N LEU A 109 -2.47 -5.17 4.03
CA LEU A 109 -3.01 -3.96 4.64
C LEU A 109 -4.28 -3.54 3.92
N ILE A 110 -5.32 -3.19 4.68
CA ILE A 110 -6.62 -2.78 4.17
C ILE A 110 -7.05 -1.51 4.91
N ASP A 111 -7.44 -0.47 4.18
CA ASP A 111 -8.04 0.73 4.76
C ASP A 111 -9.51 0.46 5.08
N ALA A 112 -9.82 0.22 6.36
CA ALA A 112 -11.12 -0.22 6.84
C ALA A 112 -11.86 0.93 7.53
N SER A 113 -13.06 1.25 7.01
CA SER A 113 -13.98 2.21 7.63
C SER A 113 -15.17 1.48 8.21
N VAL A 114 -15.43 1.69 9.51
CA VAL A 114 -16.49 1.02 10.24
C VAL A 114 -17.24 2.03 11.10
N ARG A 115 -18.58 2.06 10.96
CA ARG A 115 -19.47 2.91 11.75
C ARG A 115 -19.45 2.54 13.24
N PRO A 116 -19.91 3.44 14.14
CA PRO A 116 -20.05 3.15 15.56
C PRO A 116 -20.87 1.88 15.80
N HIS A 117 -20.45 1.07 16.76
CA HIS A 117 -21.13 -0.18 17.16
C HIS A 117 -21.53 -1.08 15.97
N GLY A 118 -20.75 -1.03 14.89
CA GLY A 118 -21.08 -1.71 13.63
C GLY A 118 -20.00 -2.65 13.15
N SER A 119 -20.27 -3.27 12.00
CA SER A 119 -19.29 -4.06 11.29
C SER A 119 -19.27 -3.71 9.81
N ALA A 120 -18.12 -3.93 9.17
CA ALA A 120 -17.92 -3.85 7.73
C ALA A 120 -17.38 -5.19 7.21
N THR A 121 -17.83 -5.58 6.03
CA THR A 121 -17.39 -6.81 5.38
C THR A 121 -16.58 -6.48 4.15
N TYR A 122 -15.43 -7.12 4.02
CA TYR A 122 -14.52 -7.02 2.90
C TYR A 122 -14.28 -8.40 2.30
N TYR A 123 -14.04 -8.42 1.00
CA TYR A 123 -13.81 -9.64 0.23
C TYR A 123 -12.46 -9.54 -0.47
N VAL A 124 -11.60 -10.50 -0.20
CA VAL A 124 -10.33 -10.63 -0.94
C VAL A 124 -10.50 -11.69 -2.01
N SER A 125 -10.09 -11.38 -3.20
CA SER A 125 -10.09 -12.29 -4.34
C SER A 125 -8.91 -11.97 -5.27
N ILE A 126 -8.67 -12.82 -6.26
CA ILE A 126 -7.74 -12.52 -7.35
C ILE A 126 -8.50 -11.84 -8.47
N GLY A 127 -7.94 -10.79 -9.03
CA GLY A 127 -8.55 -10.07 -10.14
C GLY A 127 -7.70 -8.91 -10.64
N LYS A 128 -8.22 -8.18 -11.61
CA LYS A 128 -7.53 -7.02 -12.18
C LYS A 128 -7.59 -5.87 -11.19
N PRO A 129 -6.42 -5.33 -10.73
CA PRO A 129 -6.39 -4.20 -9.83
C PRO A 129 -6.83 -2.91 -10.56
N TYR A 130 -7.49 -2.00 -9.83
CA TYR A 130 -7.65 -0.63 -10.31
C TYR A 130 -6.38 0.17 -10.03
N GLN A 131 -6.17 1.23 -10.78
CA GLN A 131 -5.04 2.13 -10.54
C GLN A 131 -5.30 2.96 -9.29
N GLN A 132 -4.55 2.67 -8.23
CA GLN A 132 -4.62 3.44 -6.99
C GLN A 132 -3.80 4.72 -7.12
N LYS A 133 -4.29 5.81 -6.52
CA LYS A 133 -3.50 7.03 -6.39
C LYS A 133 -2.38 6.79 -5.38
N VAL A 134 -1.16 7.16 -5.76
CA VAL A 134 0.01 7.08 -4.88
C VAL A 134 0.08 8.35 -4.06
N TYR A 135 -0.02 8.24 -2.75
CA TYR A 135 0.09 9.36 -1.80
C TYR A 135 1.41 9.41 -1.07
N ALA A 136 2.14 8.31 -1.04
CA ALA A 136 3.45 8.23 -0.40
C ALA A 136 4.47 7.60 -1.36
N THR A 137 5.66 8.18 -1.40
CA THR A 137 6.77 7.67 -2.21
C THR A 137 8.10 7.98 -1.54
N GLY A 138 9.11 7.22 -1.87
CA GLY A 138 10.47 7.45 -1.41
C GLY A 138 11.46 6.86 -2.39
N ALA A 139 12.58 7.52 -2.57
CA ALA A 139 13.63 7.06 -3.46
C ALA A 139 15.01 7.62 -3.10
N LEU A 140 16.04 6.98 -3.64
CA LEU A 140 17.38 7.52 -3.73
C LEU A 140 17.47 8.38 -5.00
N TYR A 141 17.69 9.67 -4.85
CA TYR A 141 17.74 10.63 -5.95
C TYR A 141 19.18 10.91 -6.40
N LYS A 142 19.70 10.07 -7.29
CA LYS A 142 21.05 10.24 -7.87
C LYS A 142 21.24 11.59 -8.56
N ILE A 143 20.17 12.16 -9.13
CA ILE A 143 20.20 13.50 -9.75
C ILE A 143 20.51 14.61 -8.75
N ARG A 144 20.24 14.37 -7.44
CA ARG A 144 20.46 15.31 -6.35
C ARG A 144 21.56 14.81 -5.40
N LYS A 145 22.70 14.41 -5.94
CA LYS A 145 23.89 13.97 -5.18
C LYS A 145 23.59 12.85 -4.18
N ASP A 146 22.83 11.85 -4.61
CA ASP A 146 22.43 10.66 -3.84
C ASP A 146 21.58 10.99 -2.59
N ASP A 147 20.79 12.06 -2.61
CA ASP A 147 19.83 12.34 -1.54
C ASP A 147 18.81 11.21 -1.45
N ILE A 148 18.46 10.80 -0.24
CA ILE A 148 17.28 9.99 0.02
C ILE A 148 16.16 10.93 0.43
N ALA A 149 15.04 10.90 -0.29
CA ALA A 149 13.87 11.68 0.06
C ALA A 149 12.61 10.82 -0.02
N TRP A 150 11.66 11.13 0.84
CA TRP A 150 10.36 10.50 0.87
C TRP A 150 9.28 11.51 1.20
N GLU A 151 8.08 11.24 0.77
CA GLU A 151 6.95 12.14 0.99
C GLU A 151 5.65 11.35 1.17
N ASN A 152 4.70 11.98 1.85
CA ASN A 152 3.30 11.57 1.88
C ASN A 152 2.42 12.73 1.40
N ASP A 153 1.11 12.65 1.62
CA ASP A 153 0.14 13.67 1.22
C ASP A 153 0.26 14.99 2.01
N ARG A 154 1.11 15.07 3.04
CA ARG A 154 1.24 16.24 3.94
C ARG A 154 2.64 16.80 4.05
N CYS A 155 3.63 15.94 4.10
CA CYS A 155 5.01 16.31 4.37
C CYS A 155 5.97 15.61 3.41
N ALA A 156 7.12 16.22 3.20
CA ALA A 156 8.26 15.60 2.54
C ALA A 156 9.49 15.72 3.42
N TYR A 157 10.40 14.77 3.28
CA TYR A 157 11.61 14.63 4.06
C TYR A 157 12.80 14.34 3.16
N ARG A 158 13.98 14.77 3.57
CA ARG A 158 15.23 14.50 2.88
C ARG A 158 16.36 14.25 3.85
N VAL A 159 17.21 13.29 3.50
CA VAL A 159 18.54 13.10 4.09
C VAL A 159 19.57 13.27 2.97
N TYR A 160 20.61 14.04 3.23
CA TYR A 160 21.67 14.30 2.26
C TYR A 160 22.52 13.05 2.00
N GLY A 161 22.80 12.83 0.73
CA GLY A 161 23.55 11.67 0.28
C GLY A 161 25.05 11.79 0.38
N PRO A 162 25.76 10.66 0.30
CA PRO A 162 27.22 10.64 0.39
C PRO A 162 27.92 11.36 -0.75
N ALA A 163 27.28 11.52 -1.90
CA ALA A 163 27.84 12.30 -3.00
C ALA A 163 27.96 13.78 -2.68
N LEU A 164 27.06 14.34 -1.86
CA LEU A 164 27.18 15.72 -1.38
C LEU A 164 28.36 15.85 -0.40
N GLN A 165 28.51 14.92 0.53
CA GLN A 165 29.58 14.94 1.51
C GLN A 165 30.97 14.86 0.86
N ARG A 166 31.10 14.12 -0.26
CA ARG A 166 32.35 14.08 -1.06
C ARG A 166 32.76 15.42 -1.67
N THR A 167 31.89 16.39 -1.74
CA THR A 167 32.23 17.76 -2.19
C THR A 167 32.87 18.63 -1.10
N GLY A 168 33.00 18.12 0.12
CA GLY A 168 33.45 18.86 1.30
C GLY A 168 32.33 19.60 2.02
N GLU A 169 31.11 19.56 1.49
CA GLU A 169 29.93 20.17 2.11
C GLU A 169 29.49 19.36 3.34
N ARG A 170 29.31 20.04 4.47
CA ARG A 170 28.90 19.43 5.73
C ARG A 170 27.42 19.69 5.95
N SER A 171 26.58 18.88 5.32
CA SER A 171 25.13 18.93 5.50
C SER A 171 24.69 17.68 6.25
N PHE A 172 24.16 17.87 7.47
CA PHE A 172 23.71 16.80 8.34
C PHE A 172 22.27 17.03 8.76
N GLY A 173 21.60 15.93 9.13
CA GLY A 173 20.21 15.96 9.61
C GLY A 173 19.18 15.66 8.53
N THR A 174 17.94 15.90 8.87
CA THR A 174 16.79 15.67 8.01
C THR A 174 16.07 16.98 7.73
N ASP A 175 15.90 17.33 6.47
CA ASP A 175 15.00 18.41 6.07
C ASP A 175 13.56 17.91 6.15
N VAL A 176 12.67 18.83 6.55
CA VAL A 176 11.24 18.59 6.61
C VAL A 176 10.51 19.71 5.88
N TRP A 177 9.64 19.35 4.94
CA TRP A 177 8.80 20.30 4.23
C TRP A 177 7.32 19.98 4.46
N VAL A 178 6.55 20.98 4.83
CA VAL A 178 5.09 20.90 4.81
C VAL A 178 4.61 21.13 3.38
N LYS A 179 3.71 20.29 2.92
CA LYS A 179 3.16 20.34 1.57
C LYS A 179 1.82 21.07 1.54
N ASN A 180 1.58 21.79 0.47
CA ASN A 180 0.31 22.43 0.14
C ASN A 180 -0.51 21.65 -0.90
N THR A 181 -0.06 20.46 -1.24
CA THR A 181 -0.72 19.53 -2.17
C THR A 181 -0.61 18.11 -1.66
N PRO A 182 -1.62 17.26 -1.85
CA PRO A 182 -1.55 15.84 -1.53
C PRO A 182 -0.78 15.01 -2.58
N ASP A 183 -0.38 15.63 -3.71
CA ASP A 183 0.32 14.92 -4.78
C ASP A 183 1.79 14.71 -4.45
N THR A 184 2.41 13.69 -5.02
CA THR A 184 3.86 13.46 -4.93
C THR A 184 4.59 14.47 -5.80
N VAL A 185 5.44 15.31 -5.20
CA VAL A 185 6.06 16.47 -5.87
C VAL A 185 7.57 16.57 -5.72
N VAL A 186 8.19 15.77 -4.86
CA VAL A 186 9.63 15.88 -4.58
C VAL A 186 10.46 15.70 -5.84
N TYR A 187 10.16 14.70 -6.66
CA TYR A 187 10.87 14.45 -7.89
C TYR A 187 10.79 15.63 -8.87
N GLU A 188 9.59 16.15 -9.10
CA GLU A 188 9.37 17.30 -10.00
C GLU A 188 10.08 18.56 -9.51
N ARG A 189 10.10 18.79 -8.20
CA ARG A 189 10.83 19.90 -7.60
C ARG A 189 12.33 19.76 -7.78
N TYR A 190 12.89 18.58 -7.60
CA TYR A 190 14.30 18.32 -7.89
C TYR A 190 14.64 18.57 -9.35
N VAL A 191 13.81 18.12 -10.29
CA VAL A 191 14.00 18.37 -11.71
C VAL A 191 13.97 19.87 -12.03
N LYS A 192 13.04 20.63 -11.47
CA LYS A 192 12.95 22.09 -11.66
C LYS A 192 14.17 22.80 -11.08
N ASP A 193 14.60 22.41 -9.88
CA ASP A 193 15.76 23.00 -9.21
C ASP A 193 17.05 22.77 -10.02
N MET A 194 17.22 21.57 -10.53
CA MET A 194 18.34 21.20 -11.39
C MET A 194 18.31 21.91 -12.75
N ASN A 195 17.13 22.08 -13.36
CA ASN A 195 16.98 22.80 -14.64
C ASN A 195 17.24 24.32 -14.51
N GLY A 196 16.94 24.89 -13.32
CA GLY A 196 17.31 26.28 -13.01
C GLY A 196 18.80 26.49 -12.86
N ASN A 197 19.55 25.47 -12.45
CA ASN A 197 20.98 25.52 -12.17
C ASN A 197 21.89 25.04 -13.32
N ILE A 198 21.34 24.34 -14.31
CA ILE A 198 22.11 23.76 -15.41
C ILE A 198 21.41 24.06 -16.73
N LYS A 199 22.00 24.96 -17.50
CA LYS A 199 21.51 25.31 -18.85
C LYS A 199 21.55 24.11 -19.79
N GLY A 200 20.39 23.77 -20.36
CA GLY A 200 20.25 23.07 -21.62
C GLY A 200 20.03 21.55 -21.60
N ASP A 201 19.84 21.02 -22.78
CA ASP A 201 19.38 19.68 -23.19
C ASP A 201 20.04 18.44 -22.55
N LYS A 202 21.23 18.63 -21.94
CA LYS A 202 22.02 17.55 -21.34
C LYS A 202 21.35 16.94 -20.08
N ILE A 203 20.52 17.72 -19.39
CA ILE A 203 19.82 17.23 -18.19
C ILE A 203 18.61 16.40 -18.55
N ASP A 204 17.83 16.83 -19.52
CA ASP A 204 16.66 16.09 -19.96
C ASP A 204 17.03 14.67 -20.43
N ALA A 205 18.18 14.52 -21.10
CA ALA A 205 18.67 13.19 -21.49
C ALA A 205 19.10 12.35 -20.29
N LYS A 206 19.77 12.96 -19.29
CA LYS A 206 20.21 12.26 -18.08
C LYS A 206 19.03 11.90 -17.17
N VAL A 207 18.06 12.79 -17.03
CA VAL A 207 16.82 12.56 -16.27
C VAL A 207 16.00 11.46 -16.94
N ARG A 208 15.82 11.47 -18.25
CA ARG A 208 15.13 10.41 -19.01
C ARG A 208 15.84 9.07 -18.92
N ALA A 209 17.17 9.05 -18.92
CA ALA A 209 17.96 7.82 -18.74
C ALA A 209 17.76 7.23 -17.34
N LEU A 210 17.76 8.06 -16.29
CA LEU A 210 17.52 7.63 -14.92
C LEU A 210 16.09 7.15 -14.72
N GLN A 211 15.08 7.83 -15.28
CA GLN A 211 13.69 7.39 -15.29
C GLN A 211 13.50 6.02 -15.94
N LYS A 212 14.26 5.77 -17.01
CA LYS A 212 14.24 4.47 -17.70
C LYS A 212 14.83 3.36 -16.83
N GLN A 213 15.90 3.65 -16.09
CA GLN A 213 16.50 2.70 -15.13
C GLN A 213 15.57 2.39 -13.96
N GLU A 214 14.98 3.41 -13.32
CA GLU A 214 14.00 3.22 -12.24
C GLU A 214 12.76 2.43 -12.69
N LYS A 215 12.33 2.60 -13.93
CA LYS A 215 11.20 1.86 -14.50
C LYS A 215 11.53 0.39 -14.77
N VAL A 216 12.78 0.09 -15.09
CA VAL A 216 13.28 -1.29 -15.27
C VAL A 216 13.41 -1.97 -13.92
N GLU A 217 13.98 -1.31 -12.91
CA GLU A 217 14.12 -1.86 -11.56
C GLU A 217 12.76 -2.16 -10.90
N LYS A 218 11.74 -1.32 -11.12
CA LYS A 218 10.36 -1.56 -10.65
C LYS A 218 9.64 -2.72 -11.35
N ASN A 219 10.06 -3.08 -12.55
CA ASN A 219 9.47 -4.20 -13.31
C ASN A 219 10.21 -5.53 -13.08
N THR A 220 11.33 -5.53 -12.39
CA THR A 220 12.15 -6.71 -12.09
C THR A 220 12.13 -7.11 -10.61
N ALA A 221 11.46 -6.37 -9.76
CA ALA A 221 11.20 -6.65 -8.34
C ALA A 221 9.74 -7.12 -8.14
#